data_e7a674404092f80d06881e759eb6313f
#
_entry.id   e7a674404092f80d06881e759eb6313f
#
_cell.length_a   1.000
_cell.length_b   1.000
_cell.length_c   1.000
_cell.angle_alpha   90.00
_cell.angle_beta   90.00
_cell.angle_gamma   90.00
#
_symmetry.space_group_name_H-M   'P 1'
#
loop_
_entity.id
_entity.type
_entity.pdbx_description
1 polymer ?
#
loop_
_entity_poly.entity_id
_entity_poly.type
_entity_poly.pdbx_seq_one_letter_code
_entity_poly.pdbx_strand_id
1 'polypeptide(L)'
;MCGRFTLTSDGKDLMDYLEVDRWNSDFIWKPSYNIAPTQETPVLTYKNKRIIQGMHWGLVPNWSKESKIGTRMINARAETLTEKPAYASLLQSQRCIIIANGYYEWMRTSQGRMPYYIYDPENSILPFAGLWDKWRNDKKQQKITFTIITTGPTTELEHIHNRMPVILTKERMDEWIDCSY
;
A
#
# COMPACT_ATOMS: atom_id res chain seq x y z
N MET A 1 -5.23 3.36 12.22
CA MET A 1 -4.79 2.50 11.09
C MET A 1 -5.07 3.23 9.79
N CYS A 2 -4.07 3.36 8.93
CA CYS A 2 -4.23 4.02 7.64
C CYS A 2 -5.41 3.41 6.86
N GLY A 3 -6.50 4.14 6.75
CA GLY A 3 -7.73 3.74 6.09
C GLY A 3 -8.11 4.62 4.91
N ARG A 4 -7.35 5.67 4.64
CA ARG A 4 -7.50 6.61 3.52
C ARG A 4 -6.16 7.25 3.18
N PHE A 5 -5.87 7.39 1.91
CA PHE A 5 -4.68 8.12 1.44
C PHE A 5 -4.98 8.90 0.16
N THR A 6 -4.04 9.75 -0.24
CA THR A 6 -4.12 10.54 -1.46
C THR A 6 -3.05 10.09 -2.44
N LEU A 7 -3.35 10.17 -3.71
CA LEU A 7 -2.37 10.11 -4.79
C LEU A 7 -2.83 11.08 -5.87
N THR A 8 -2.21 12.25 -5.91
CA THR A 8 -2.57 13.36 -6.80
C THR A 8 -1.52 13.62 -7.87
N SER A 9 -0.34 13.01 -7.75
CA SER A 9 0.72 13.07 -8.75
C SER A 9 0.26 12.44 -10.05
N ASP A 10 0.65 13.01 -11.17
CA ASP A 10 0.36 12.45 -12.48
C ASP A 10 1.24 11.23 -12.80
N GLY A 11 0.89 10.52 -13.87
CA GLY A 11 1.59 9.29 -14.24
C GLY A 11 3.06 9.51 -14.63
N LYS A 12 3.39 10.68 -15.19
CA LYS A 12 4.76 11.01 -15.62
C LYS A 12 5.63 11.25 -14.40
N ASP A 13 5.18 12.08 -13.45
CA ASP A 13 5.90 12.35 -12.22
C ASP A 13 6.17 11.06 -11.42
N LEU A 14 5.18 10.13 -11.40
CA LEU A 14 5.34 8.84 -10.75
C LEU A 14 6.39 7.96 -11.45
N MET A 15 6.38 7.93 -12.77
CA MET A 15 7.35 7.15 -13.54
C MET A 15 8.77 7.67 -13.34
N ASP A 16 8.95 8.98 -13.35
CA ASP A 16 10.25 9.62 -13.18
C ASP A 16 10.79 9.43 -11.75
N TYR A 17 9.95 9.68 -10.73
CA TYR A 17 10.35 9.53 -9.31
C TYR A 17 10.71 8.10 -8.93
N LEU A 18 9.93 7.13 -9.42
CA LEU A 18 10.08 5.70 -9.08
C LEU A 18 10.98 4.95 -10.05
N GLU A 19 11.52 5.62 -11.06
CA GLU A 19 12.39 5.03 -12.10
C GLU A 19 11.74 3.79 -12.75
N VAL A 20 10.49 3.97 -13.23
CA VAL A 20 9.64 2.88 -13.69
C VAL A 20 10.01 2.43 -15.10
N ASP A 21 10.27 1.15 -15.29
CA ASP A 21 10.52 0.57 -16.63
C ASP A 21 9.24 0.43 -17.46
N ARG A 22 8.10 0.17 -16.78
CA ARG A 22 6.84 -0.09 -17.45
C ARG A 22 5.63 0.31 -16.59
N TRP A 23 4.70 1.04 -17.22
CA TRP A 23 3.33 1.20 -16.72
C TRP A 23 2.41 0.21 -17.43
N ASN A 24 1.62 -0.58 -16.71
CA ASN A 24 0.68 -1.50 -17.34
C ASN A 24 -0.45 -0.71 -18.04
N SER A 25 -0.51 -0.82 -19.36
CA SER A 25 -1.46 -0.08 -20.22
C SER A 25 -2.93 -0.38 -19.95
N ASP A 26 -3.24 -1.52 -19.34
CA ASP A 26 -4.62 -1.93 -19.03
C ASP A 26 -5.18 -1.17 -17.81
N PHE A 27 -4.33 -0.42 -17.09
CA PHE A 27 -4.70 0.35 -15.94
C PHE A 27 -4.59 1.87 -16.22
N ILE A 28 -5.73 2.56 -16.19
CA ILE A 28 -5.81 4.02 -16.36
C ILE A 28 -5.93 4.65 -14.98
N TRP A 29 -4.89 5.37 -14.57
CA TRP A 29 -4.89 6.11 -13.32
C TRP A 29 -5.47 7.53 -13.49
N LYS A 30 -6.25 7.95 -12.49
CA LYS A 30 -6.68 9.34 -12.32
C LYS A 30 -6.34 9.81 -10.91
N PRO A 31 -5.74 11.00 -10.76
CA PRO A 31 -5.44 11.57 -9.45
C PRO A 31 -6.64 11.54 -8.50
N SER A 32 -6.38 11.19 -7.24
CA SER A 32 -7.43 11.08 -6.23
C SER A 32 -6.96 11.63 -4.87
N TYR A 33 -7.81 12.47 -4.29
CA TYR A 33 -7.61 13.02 -2.93
C TYR A 33 -8.19 12.12 -1.83
N ASN A 34 -8.81 10.98 -2.18
CA ASN A 34 -9.53 10.17 -1.20
C ASN A 34 -9.64 8.71 -1.65
N ILE A 35 -8.50 8.01 -1.65
CA ILE A 35 -8.46 6.58 -1.95
C ILE A 35 -8.90 5.80 -0.73
N ALA A 36 -9.89 4.94 -0.90
CA ALA A 36 -10.49 4.10 0.13
C ALA A 36 -10.21 2.61 -0.11
N PRO A 37 -10.33 1.77 0.93
CA PRO A 37 -10.30 0.31 0.76
C PRO A 37 -11.25 -0.17 -0.33
N THR A 38 -10.86 -1.23 -1.02
CA THR A 38 -11.51 -1.86 -2.19
C THR A 38 -11.30 -1.14 -3.52
N GLN A 39 -10.85 0.10 -3.53
CA GLN A 39 -10.51 0.82 -4.76
C GLN A 39 -9.21 0.31 -5.35
N GLU A 40 -9.09 0.48 -6.66
CA GLU A 40 -7.88 0.17 -7.41
C GLU A 40 -6.98 1.40 -7.48
N THR A 41 -5.66 1.20 -7.30
CA THR A 41 -4.66 2.26 -7.30
C THR A 41 -3.35 1.77 -7.90
N PRO A 42 -2.47 2.66 -8.41
CA PRO A 42 -1.15 2.27 -8.86
C PRO A 42 -0.30 1.72 -7.72
N VAL A 43 0.33 0.59 -7.97
CA VAL A 43 1.27 -0.06 -7.05
C VAL A 43 2.52 -0.46 -7.83
N LEU A 44 3.69 -0.15 -7.25
CA LEU A 44 4.97 -0.52 -7.83
C LEU A 44 5.37 -1.91 -7.35
N THR A 45 5.75 -2.75 -8.30
CA THR A 45 6.33 -4.09 -8.07
C THR A 45 7.65 -4.22 -8.81
N TYR A 46 8.47 -5.16 -8.36
CA TYR A 46 9.74 -5.50 -9.00
C TYR A 46 9.85 -7.00 -9.29
N LYS A 47 10.15 -7.32 -10.53
CA LYS A 47 10.57 -8.65 -10.97
C LYS A 47 11.49 -8.46 -12.16
N ASN A 48 12.78 -8.23 -11.91
CA ASN A 48 13.81 -7.82 -12.88
C ASN A 48 13.53 -6.46 -13.54
N LYS A 49 12.34 -5.89 -13.37
CA LYS A 49 11.91 -4.58 -13.87
C LYS A 49 10.95 -3.94 -12.87
N ARG A 50 10.97 -2.62 -12.79
CA ARG A 50 10.01 -1.82 -12.02
C ARG A 50 8.73 -1.63 -12.83
N ILE A 51 7.65 -2.18 -12.34
CA ILE A 51 6.36 -2.18 -13.04
C ILE A 51 5.30 -1.55 -12.15
N ILE A 52 4.62 -0.51 -12.64
CA ILE A 52 3.38 -0.02 -12.05
C ILE A 52 2.20 -0.74 -12.66
N GLN A 53 1.34 -1.26 -11.81
CA GLN A 53 0.07 -1.90 -12.19
C GLN A 53 -1.04 -1.55 -11.22
N GLY A 54 -2.29 -1.61 -11.69
CA GLY A 54 -3.46 -1.43 -10.84
C GLY A 54 -3.64 -2.61 -9.90
N MET A 55 -3.83 -2.32 -8.62
CA MET A 55 -4.15 -3.32 -7.61
C MET A 55 -5.25 -2.81 -6.68
N HIS A 56 -6.11 -3.72 -6.22
CA HIS A 56 -7.17 -3.38 -5.28
C HIS A 56 -6.65 -3.38 -3.82
N TRP A 57 -7.00 -2.35 -3.09
CA TRP A 57 -6.64 -2.26 -1.67
C TRP A 57 -7.51 -3.14 -0.79
N GLY A 58 -6.87 -4.09 -0.15
CA GLY A 58 -7.48 -5.13 0.69
C GLY A 58 -7.07 -6.51 0.20
N LEU A 59 -6.01 -7.05 0.81
CA LEU A 59 -5.39 -8.31 0.41
C LEU A 59 -6.38 -9.47 0.45
N VAL A 60 -6.48 -10.18 -0.65
CA VAL A 60 -7.17 -11.47 -0.73
C VAL A 60 -6.11 -12.54 -0.96
N PRO A 61 -5.79 -13.36 0.05
CA PRO A 61 -4.82 -14.44 -0.12
C PRO A 61 -5.24 -15.41 -1.23
N ASN A 62 -4.27 -15.91 -1.99
CA ASN A 62 -4.53 -16.79 -3.14
C ASN A 62 -5.32 -18.06 -2.80
N TRP A 63 -5.18 -18.56 -1.57
CA TRP A 63 -5.90 -19.73 -1.06
C TRP A 63 -7.33 -19.43 -0.56
N SER A 64 -7.72 -18.15 -0.47
CA SER A 64 -9.05 -17.77 0.03
C SER A 64 -10.15 -18.16 -0.96
N LYS A 65 -11.23 -18.76 -0.44
CA LYS A 65 -12.42 -19.06 -1.24
C LYS A 65 -13.23 -17.83 -1.62
N GLU A 66 -13.15 -16.78 -0.80
CA GLU A 66 -13.97 -15.56 -0.95
C GLU A 66 -13.11 -14.29 -0.99
N SER A 67 -13.43 -13.40 -1.94
CA SER A 67 -12.76 -12.10 -2.04
C SER A 67 -13.14 -11.12 -0.91
N LYS A 68 -14.24 -11.35 -0.21
CA LYS A 68 -14.75 -10.48 0.86
C LYS A 68 -13.77 -10.34 2.04
N ILE A 69 -12.88 -11.31 2.25
CA ILE A 69 -11.84 -11.22 3.29
C ILE A 69 -10.96 -9.98 3.13
N GLY A 70 -10.75 -9.50 1.90
CA GLY A 70 -9.93 -8.33 1.60
C GLY A 70 -10.39 -7.07 2.34
N THR A 71 -11.68 -6.91 2.62
CA THR A 71 -12.20 -5.75 3.36
C THR A 71 -11.66 -5.64 4.79
N ARG A 72 -11.15 -6.74 5.35
CA ARG A 72 -10.54 -6.82 6.68
C ARG A 72 -9.01 -6.86 6.65
N MET A 73 -8.43 -7.01 5.46
CA MET A 73 -6.98 -7.15 5.24
C MET A 73 -6.38 -5.95 4.52
N ILE A 74 -6.86 -4.75 4.86
CA ILE A 74 -6.36 -3.49 4.30
C ILE A 74 -5.00 -3.09 4.88
N ASN A 75 -4.69 -3.54 6.11
CA ASN A 75 -3.40 -3.31 6.76
C ASN A 75 -2.85 -4.60 7.37
N ALA A 76 -1.53 -4.74 7.35
CA ALA A 76 -0.78 -5.80 8.00
C ALA A 76 0.19 -5.18 9.03
N ARG A 77 0.30 -5.77 10.22
CA ARG A 77 1.22 -5.28 11.26
C ARG A 77 2.63 -5.82 11.01
N ALA A 78 3.63 -4.95 10.95
CA ALA A 78 5.03 -5.33 10.74
C ALA A 78 5.49 -6.41 11.74
N GLU A 79 5.08 -6.26 13.00
CA GLU A 79 5.50 -7.11 14.11
C GLU A 79 5.06 -8.58 13.98
N THR A 80 4.05 -8.85 13.16
CA THR A 80 3.46 -10.20 13.04
C THR A 80 3.44 -10.75 11.60
N LEU A 81 4.17 -10.13 10.68
CA LEU A 81 4.20 -10.55 9.27
C LEU A 81 4.71 -11.99 9.09
N THR A 82 5.76 -12.36 9.82
CA THR A 82 6.37 -13.70 9.76
C THR A 82 5.54 -14.79 10.41
N GLU A 83 4.66 -14.41 11.35
CA GLU A 83 3.85 -15.35 12.10
C GLU A 83 2.53 -15.71 11.41
N LYS A 84 2.00 -14.78 10.59
CA LYS A 84 0.70 -14.96 9.95
C LYS A 84 0.83 -15.61 8.58
N PRO A 85 0.18 -16.79 8.37
CA PRO A 85 0.27 -17.51 7.09
C PRO A 85 -0.11 -16.68 5.86
N ALA A 86 -1.02 -15.72 6.02
CA ALA A 86 -1.46 -14.84 4.94
C ALA A 86 -0.36 -13.87 4.46
N TYR A 87 0.71 -13.64 5.23
CA TYR A 87 1.74 -12.66 4.93
C TYR A 87 3.14 -13.24 4.83
N ALA A 88 3.44 -14.33 5.58
CA ALA A 88 4.79 -14.86 5.71
C ALA A 88 5.44 -15.22 4.37
N SER A 89 4.71 -15.90 3.48
CA SER A 89 5.20 -16.24 2.14
C SER A 89 5.31 -15.02 1.22
N LEU A 90 4.38 -14.07 1.35
CA LEU A 90 4.37 -12.85 0.55
C LEU A 90 5.54 -11.94 0.89
N LEU A 91 5.94 -11.91 2.16
CA LEU A 91 7.10 -11.14 2.62
C LEU A 91 8.39 -11.57 1.91
N GLN A 92 8.49 -12.82 1.49
CA GLN A 92 9.67 -13.35 0.79
C GLN A 92 9.67 -13.04 -0.71
N SER A 93 8.50 -12.92 -1.35
CA SER A 93 8.43 -12.91 -2.82
C SER A 93 7.46 -11.92 -3.45
N GLN A 94 6.59 -11.29 -2.67
CA GLN A 94 5.50 -10.45 -3.17
C GLN A 94 5.41 -9.13 -2.39
N ARG A 95 6.58 -8.48 -2.22
CA ARG A 95 6.68 -7.13 -1.68
C ARG A 95 6.32 -6.12 -2.76
N CYS A 96 5.72 -5.01 -2.36
CA CYS A 96 5.35 -3.92 -3.25
C CYS A 96 5.47 -2.56 -2.55
N ILE A 97 5.38 -1.50 -3.34
CA ILE A 97 5.34 -0.13 -2.84
C ILE A 97 4.02 0.50 -3.24
N ILE A 98 3.26 0.93 -2.25
CA ILE A 98 2.04 1.71 -2.44
C ILE A 98 2.45 3.18 -2.51
N ILE A 99 2.00 3.84 -3.56
CA ILE A 99 2.37 5.20 -3.86
C ILE A 99 1.31 6.14 -3.27
N ALA A 100 1.73 7.10 -2.47
CA ALA A 100 0.85 8.10 -1.87
C ALA A 100 1.52 9.48 -1.87
N ASN A 101 0.72 10.56 -1.76
CA ASN A 101 1.22 11.90 -1.43
C ASN A 101 1.01 12.23 0.06
N GLY A 102 0.13 11.51 0.71
CA GLY A 102 -0.17 11.64 2.13
C GLY A 102 -1.31 10.70 2.51
N TYR A 103 -1.61 10.64 3.79
CA TYR A 103 -2.69 9.78 4.29
C TYR A 103 -3.48 10.47 5.39
N TYR A 104 -4.69 9.97 5.62
CA TYR A 104 -5.57 10.47 6.67
C TYR A 104 -5.55 9.54 7.88
N GLU A 105 -5.51 10.14 9.07
CA GLU A 105 -5.79 9.50 10.35
C GLU A 105 -6.76 10.31 11.17
N TRP A 106 -7.44 9.65 12.10
CA TRP A 106 -8.48 10.26 12.92
C TRP A 106 -8.11 10.21 14.40
N MET A 107 -7.74 11.35 14.93
CA MET A 107 -7.53 11.51 16.38
C MET A 107 -8.86 11.40 17.12
N ARG A 108 -8.88 10.62 18.19
CA ARG A 108 -10.04 10.59 19.10
C ARG A 108 -10.00 11.77 20.05
N THR A 109 -11.08 12.53 20.10
CA THR A 109 -11.28 13.65 21.03
C THR A 109 -12.55 13.43 21.83
N SER A 110 -12.76 14.26 22.86
CA SER A 110 -14.01 14.28 23.64
C SER A 110 -15.25 14.68 22.80
N GLN A 111 -15.04 15.34 21.67
CA GLN A 111 -16.09 15.80 20.76
C GLN A 111 -16.28 14.88 19.54
N GLY A 112 -15.53 13.79 19.43
CA GLY A 112 -15.60 12.84 18.30
C GLY A 112 -14.25 12.55 17.66
N ARG A 113 -14.27 12.28 16.35
CA ARG A 113 -13.06 11.97 15.59
C ARG A 113 -12.66 13.16 14.74
N MET A 114 -11.47 13.67 14.96
CA MET A 114 -10.89 14.77 14.18
C MET A 114 -9.94 14.20 13.11
N PRO A 115 -10.17 14.49 11.82
CA PRO A 115 -9.28 14.04 10.75
C PRO A 115 -8.01 14.88 10.69
N TYR A 116 -6.89 14.22 10.48
CA TYR A 116 -5.59 14.81 10.18
C TYR A 116 -5.12 14.31 8.83
N TYR A 117 -4.60 15.23 8.01
CA TYR A 117 -3.87 14.87 6.79
C TYR A 117 -2.38 14.92 7.08
N ILE A 118 -1.72 13.78 6.91
CA ILE A 118 -0.31 13.59 7.20
C ILE A 118 0.42 13.47 5.87
N TYR A 119 1.38 14.35 5.65
CA TYR A 119 2.17 14.42 4.42
C TYR A 119 3.60 14.90 4.75
N ASP A 120 4.52 14.72 3.82
CA ASP A 120 5.87 15.25 3.92
C ASP A 120 5.96 16.55 3.10
N PRO A 121 6.28 17.70 3.72
CA PRO A 121 6.38 18.97 3.00
C PRO A 121 7.58 19.04 2.04
N GLU A 122 8.61 18.21 2.27
CA GLU A 122 9.82 18.17 1.45
C GLU A 122 9.73 17.15 0.31
N ASN A 123 8.92 16.11 0.48
CA ASN A 123 8.76 15.05 -0.49
C ASN A 123 7.30 14.93 -0.95
N SER A 124 7.06 15.13 -2.23
CA SER A 124 5.72 15.03 -2.82
C SER A 124 5.16 13.62 -2.83
N ILE A 125 6.00 12.60 -2.65
CA ILE A 125 5.62 11.18 -2.67
C ILE A 125 6.05 10.51 -1.36
N LEU A 126 5.10 9.81 -0.73
CA LEU A 126 5.29 8.96 0.43
C LEU A 126 5.12 7.49 0.01
N PRO A 127 6.22 6.75 -0.21
CA PRO A 127 6.15 5.33 -0.56
C PRO A 127 5.84 4.49 0.69
N PHE A 128 4.75 3.73 0.68
CA PHE A 128 4.44 2.80 1.77
C PHE A 128 4.88 1.39 1.42
N ALA A 129 5.48 0.69 2.38
CA ALA A 129 5.74 -0.73 2.24
C ALA A 129 4.43 -1.52 2.22
N GLY A 130 4.34 -2.49 1.35
CA GLY A 130 3.19 -3.37 1.25
C GLY A 130 3.50 -4.77 0.76
N LEU A 131 2.49 -5.61 0.84
CA LEU A 131 2.48 -6.96 0.29
C LEU A 131 1.33 -7.10 -0.67
N TRP A 132 1.49 -7.90 -1.71
CA TRP A 132 0.44 -8.16 -2.69
C TRP A 132 0.25 -9.64 -2.94
N ASP A 133 -0.94 -10.02 -3.43
CA ASP A 133 -1.23 -11.39 -3.86
C ASP A 133 -2.16 -11.39 -5.07
N LYS A 134 -2.11 -12.47 -5.81
CA LYS A 134 -2.94 -12.71 -6.97
C LYS A 134 -3.98 -13.78 -6.64
N TRP A 135 -5.18 -13.34 -6.36
CA TRP A 135 -6.31 -14.21 -6.08
C TRP A 135 -7.05 -14.62 -7.36
N ARG A 136 -7.57 -15.84 -7.35
CA ARG A 136 -8.40 -16.38 -8.42
C ARG A 136 -9.52 -17.23 -7.84
N ASN A 137 -10.76 -17.00 -8.30
CA ASN A 137 -11.89 -17.85 -7.90
C ASN A 137 -12.13 -19.02 -8.86
N ASP A 138 -13.08 -19.90 -8.51
CA ASP A 138 -13.45 -21.08 -9.31
C ASP A 138 -13.99 -20.71 -10.70
N LYS A 139 -14.53 -19.50 -10.88
CA LYS A 139 -15.00 -18.95 -12.14
C LYS A 139 -13.88 -18.32 -12.99
N LYS A 140 -12.61 -18.54 -12.62
CA LYS A 140 -11.41 -17.97 -13.28
C LYS A 140 -11.30 -16.45 -13.23
N GLN A 141 -12.11 -15.75 -12.45
CA GLN A 141 -11.94 -14.32 -12.21
C GLN A 141 -10.68 -14.11 -11.39
N GLN A 142 -9.83 -13.20 -11.84
CA GLN A 142 -8.59 -12.84 -11.15
C GLN A 142 -8.70 -11.46 -10.54
N LYS A 143 -8.03 -11.27 -9.40
CA LYS A 143 -7.89 -9.99 -8.75
C LYS A 143 -6.48 -9.87 -8.18
N ILE A 144 -5.80 -8.78 -8.47
CA ILE A 144 -4.52 -8.46 -7.83
C ILE A 144 -4.86 -7.51 -6.68
N THR A 145 -4.41 -7.86 -5.50
CA THR A 145 -4.78 -7.15 -4.27
C THR A 145 -3.55 -6.88 -3.42
N PHE A 146 -3.58 -5.82 -2.61
CA PHE A 146 -2.49 -5.47 -1.73
C PHE A 146 -2.96 -5.10 -0.32
N THR A 147 -2.03 -5.12 0.62
CA THR A 147 -2.17 -4.59 1.99
C THR A 147 -1.05 -3.61 2.29
N ILE A 148 -1.33 -2.59 3.09
CA ILE A 148 -0.32 -1.64 3.58
C ILE A 148 0.27 -2.20 4.88
N ILE A 149 1.59 -2.24 4.99
CA ILE A 149 2.27 -2.60 6.23
C ILE A 149 2.24 -1.39 7.16
N THR A 150 1.92 -1.63 8.43
CA THR A 150 1.87 -0.60 9.46
C THR A 150 2.78 -0.93 10.62
N THR A 151 3.28 0.10 11.29
CA THR A 151 4.15 0.02 12.48
C THR A 151 3.66 0.95 13.58
N GLY A 152 4.33 1.00 14.72
CA GLY A 152 4.13 2.02 15.73
C GLY A 152 4.36 3.43 15.17
N PRO A 153 3.74 4.47 15.72
CA PRO A 153 3.92 5.84 15.25
C PRO A 153 5.30 6.38 15.65
N THR A 154 5.74 7.44 14.96
CA THR A 154 6.81 8.29 15.47
C THR A 154 6.31 9.15 16.63
N THR A 155 7.23 9.76 17.37
CA THR A 155 6.90 10.64 18.52
C THR A 155 5.97 11.79 18.11
N GLU A 156 6.15 12.32 16.90
CA GLU A 156 5.34 13.42 16.37
C GLU A 156 3.90 12.99 16.05
N LEU A 157 3.66 11.71 15.78
CA LEU A 157 2.35 11.20 15.34
C LEU A 157 1.61 10.40 16.41
N GLU A 158 2.26 10.04 17.54
CA GLU A 158 1.67 9.19 18.59
C GLU A 158 0.39 9.80 19.20
N HIS A 159 0.30 11.12 19.26
CA HIS A 159 -0.87 11.82 19.78
C HIS A 159 -2.09 11.75 18.83
N ILE A 160 -1.88 11.46 17.54
CA ILE A 160 -2.95 11.31 16.55
C ILE A 160 -3.46 9.88 16.54
N HIS A 161 -2.55 8.91 16.39
CA HIS A 161 -2.90 7.50 16.28
C HIS A 161 -1.74 6.59 16.68
N ASN A 162 -2.05 5.41 17.23
CA ASN A 162 -1.06 4.41 17.68
C ASN A 162 -0.47 3.55 16.55
N ARG A 163 -0.78 3.84 15.31
CA ARG A 163 -0.24 3.16 14.10
C ARG A 163 -0.02 4.15 12.98
N MET A 164 1.01 3.89 12.16
CA MET A 164 1.27 4.59 10.91
C MET A 164 1.69 3.59 9.82
N PRO A 165 1.59 3.92 8.52
CA PRO A 165 2.21 3.14 7.45
C PRO A 165 3.72 3.04 7.66
N VAL A 166 4.33 1.94 7.25
CA VAL A 166 5.79 1.88 7.08
C VAL A 166 6.14 2.70 5.85
N ILE A 167 6.70 3.90 6.07
CA ILE A 167 7.13 4.81 5.02
C ILE A 167 8.57 4.48 4.66
N LEU A 168 8.86 4.32 3.38
CA LEU A 168 10.19 4.01 2.88
C LEU A 168 10.89 5.29 2.43
N THR A 169 12.16 5.43 2.77
CA THR A 169 13.01 6.44 2.11
C THR A 169 13.37 5.96 0.71
N LYS A 170 13.87 6.85 -0.15
CA LYS A 170 14.23 6.50 -1.53
C LYS A 170 15.27 5.37 -1.56
N GLU A 171 16.25 5.40 -0.66
CA GLU A 171 17.30 4.38 -0.54
C GLU A 171 16.74 3.02 -0.08
N ARG A 172 15.70 3.03 0.74
CA ARG A 172 15.08 1.81 1.26
C ARG A 172 14.07 1.18 0.32
N MET A 173 13.59 1.91 -0.68
CA MET A 173 12.65 1.37 -1.66
C MET A 173 13.24 0.18 -2.41
N ASP A 174 14.50 0.27 -2.84
CA ASP A 174 15.18 -0.76 -3.60
C ASP A 174 15.42 -2.03 -2.76
N GLU A 175 15.91 -1.85 -1.54
CA GLU A 175 16.08 -2.96 -0.59
C GLU A 175 14.75 -3.65 -0.27
N TRP A 176 13.66 -2.88 -0.20
CA TRP A 176 12.35 -3.42 0.12
C TRP A 176 11.76 -4.22 -1.04
N ILE A 177 11.81 -3.67 -2.26
CA ILE A 177 11.08 -4.23 -3.40
C ILE A 177 11.83 -5.40 -4.06
N ASP A 178 13.17 -5.45 -3.95
CA ASP A 178 13.98 -6.54 -4.48
C ASP A 178 13.89 -7.77 -3.57
N CYS A 179 13.15 -8.79 -4.04
CA CYS A 179 12.95 -10.04 -3.32
C CYS A 179 14.08 -11.07 -3.55
N SER A 180 15.19 -10.67 -4.15
CA SER A 180 16.35 -11.57 -4.42
C SER A 180 17.29 -11.71 -3.21
N TYR A 181 17.04 -10.95 -2.14
CA TYR A 181 17.78 -11.01 -0.88
C TYR A 181 17.04 -11.78 0.20
#